data_29ad200f7ad22bfab30710ec4831851f
#
_entry.id   29ad200f7ad22bfab30710ec4831851f
#
_cell.length_a   1.000
_cell.length_b   1.000
_cell.length_c   1.000
_cell.angle_alpha   90.00
_cell.angle_beta   90.00
_cell.angle_gamma   90.00
#
_symmetry.space_group_name_H-M   'P 1'
#
loop_
_entity.id
_entity.type
_entity.pdbx_description
1 polymer ?
#
loop_
_entity_poly.entity_id
_entity_poly.type
_entity_poly.pdbx_seq_one_letter_code
_entity_poly.pdbx_strand_id
1 'polypeptide(L)'
;MTNEEAHRLAREKGVSGPLYAFVRTLVTPFLRIWFRMHVSGAEHIPKSGAAIVAPNHKSFWDSFFIAVCTRRHLRFMAKTELIEARYGRLLVRLGAFPVRRGSADADALETARVILEQGGLLALFPEGTRIRDPEELGHPKRGAGRLALETGSPLIPTAITGTEQLFLGPFPKPRRVQVAFAEPIAAHELASTPEAAGELVEEMLWPEVEGEFRRLRARPGLIAAGLAALGLGGGLLVRQRRSRAKRSRLPWRH
;
A
#
# COMPACT_ATOMS: atom_id res chain seq x y z
N MET A 1 -26.49 8.58 8.42
CA MET A 1 -26.76 7.77 7.21
C MET A 1 -26.78 6.33 7.64
N THR A 2 -27.76 5.54 7.21
CA THR A 2 -27.82 4.11 7.53
C THR A 2 -26.81 3.31 6.68
N ASN A 3 -26.45 2.11 7.12
CA ASN A 3 -25.56 1.23 6.35
C ASN A 3 -26.18 0.82 5.02
N GLU A 4 -27.46 0.50 5.00
CA GLU A 4 -28.20 0.15 3.79
C GLU A 4 -28.17 1.30 2.76
N GLU A 5 -28.46 2.55 3.21
CA GLU A 5 -28.33 3.74 2.37
C GLU A 5 -26.92 3.90 1.81
N ALA A 6 -25.89 3.63 2.63
CA ALA A 6 -24.51 3.74 2.21
C ALA A 6 -24.12 2.69 1.17
N HIS A 7 -24.53 1.43 1.34
CA HIS A 7 -24.33 0.37 0.34
C HIS A 7 -25.03 0.70 -0.97
N ARG A 8 -26.29 1.13 -0.91
CA ARG A 8 -27.04 1.56 -2.09
C ARG A 8 -26.34 2.70 -2.84
N LEU A 9 -25.95 3.76 -2.12
CA LEU A 9 -25.22 4.89 -2.73
C LEU A 9 -23.89 4.45 -3.33
N ALA A 10 -23.17 3.54 -2.67
CA ALA A 10 -21.92 3.02 -3.17
C ALA A 10 -22.09 2.23 -4.48
N ARG A 11 -23.16 1.44 -4.60
CA ARG A 11 -23.46 0.63 -5.80
C ARG A 11 -24.02 1.46 -6.96
N GLU A 12 -24.95 2.37 -6.67
CA GLU A 12 -25.70 3.10 -7.71
C GLU A 12 -25.01 4.39 -8.16
N LYS A 13 -24.53 5.21 -7.22
CA LYS A 13 -24.00 6.56 -7.51
C LYS A 13 -22.47 6.63 -7.53
N GLY A 14 -21.82 5.65 -6.92
CA GLY A 14 -20.39 5.59 -6.86
C GLY A 14 -19.74 6.80 -6.16
N VAL A 15 -18.56 7.18 -6.64
CA VAL A 15 -17.77 8.30 -6.14
C VAL A 15 -18.22 9.62 -6.77
N SER A 16 -18.28 10.68 -5.98
CA SER A 16 -18.50 12.03 -6.53
C SER A 16 -17.20 12.54 -7.18
N GLY A 17 -17.11 12.43 -8.51
CA GLY A 17 -15.90 12.78 -9.26
C GLY A 17 -15.36 14.19 -8.95
N PRO A 18 -16.18 15.28 -8.99
CA PRO A 18 -15.69 16.62 -8.66
C PRO A 18 -15.19 16.75 -7.22
N LEU A 19 -15.91 16.18 -6.24
CA LEU A 19 -15.50 16.21 -4.85
C LEU A 19 -14.20 15.42 -4.63
N TYR A 20 -14.10 14.23 -5.23
CA TYR A 20 -12.90 13.40 -5.15
C TYR A 20 -11.69 14.11 -5.76
N ALA A 21 -11.85 14.71 -6.95
CA ALA A 21 -10.81 15.47 -7.61
C ALA A 21 -10.35 16.66 -6.77
N PHE A 22 -11.28 17.41 -6.20
CA PHE A 22 -11.00 18.55 -5.31
C PHE A 22 -10.20 18.09 -4.09
N VAL A 23 -10.72 17.11 -3.34
CA VAL A 23 -10.04 16.59 -2.14
C VAL A 23 -8.66 16.03 -2.48
N ARG A 24 -8.55 15.26 -3.57
CA ARG A 24 -7.26 14.71 -4.00
C ARG A 24 -6.25 15.79 -4.35
N THR A 25 -6.67 16.85 -5.04
CA THR A 25 -5.79 17.97 -5.42
C THR A 25 -5.21 18.67 -4.21
N LEU A 26 -5.99 18.83 -3.14
CA LEU A 26 -5.52 19.44 -1.89
C LEU A 26 -4.66 18.49 -1.05
N VAL A 27 -5.10 17.22 -0.94
CA VAL A 27 -4.48 16.24 -0.03
C VAL A 27 -3.19 15.68 -0.60
N THR A 28 -3.11 15.47 -1.93
CA THR A 28 -1.92 14.85 -2.54
C THR A 28 -0.61 15.61 -2.28
N PRO A 29 -0.50 16.93 -2.51
CA PRO A 29 0.76 17.64 -2.23
C PRO A 29 1.10 17.59 -0.73
N PHE A 30 0.10 17.74 0.15
CA PHE A 30 0.32 17.62 1.59
C PHE A 30 0.90 16.24 1.97
N LEU A 31 0.27 15.15 1.53
CA LEU A 31 0.75 13.80 1.84
C LEU A 31 2.16 13.55 1.26
N ARG A 32 2.40 13.98 0.03
CA ARG A 32 3.69 13.76 -0.63
C ARG A 32 4.83 14.54 0.02
N ILE A 33 4.61 15.79 0.39
CA ILE A 33 5.65 16.67 0.94
C ILE A 33 5.83 16.39 2.43
N TRP A 34 4.75 16.47 3.23
CA TRP A 34 4.82 16.33 4.67
C TRP A 34 5.30 14.96 5.13
N PHE A 35 4.77 13.91 4.51
CA PHE A 35 5.15 12.53 4.81
C PHE A 35 6.28 12.00 3.92
N ARG A 36 6.93 12.87 3.15
CA ARG A 36 8.03 12.47 2.24
C ARG A 36 7.71 11.16 1.53
N MET A 37 6.50 11.13 0.95
CA MET A 37 5.91 9.93 0.39
C MET A 37 6.73 9.43 -0.81
N HIS A 38 7.10 8.16 -0.76
CA HIS A 38 7.74 7.46 -1.87
C HIS A 38 6.81 6.39 -2.43
N VAL A 39 6.68 6.34 -3.74
CA VAL A 39 5.79 5.41 -4.44
C VAL A 39 6.60 4.69 -5.52
N SER A 40 6.46 3.36 -5.60
CA SER A 40 7.02 2.52 -6.66
C SER A 40 5.97 1.57 -7.21
N GLY A 41 6.09 1.20 -8.49
CA GLY A 41 5.17 0.27 -9.16
C GLY A 41 3.75 0.80 -9.40
N ALA A 42 3.50 2.11 -9.30
CA ALA A 42 2.16 2.68 -9.52
C ALA A 42 1.64 2.43 -10.95
N GLU A 43 2.52 2.14 -11.89
CA GLU A 43 2.24 1.70 -13.26
C GLU A 43 1.55 0.35 -13.34
N HIS A 44 1.68 -0.51 -12.32
CA HIS A 44 1.02 -1.80 -12.21
C HIS A 44 -0.49 -1.67 -11.92
N ILE A 45 -0.95 -0.49 -11.48
CA ILE A 45 -2.38 -0.23 -11.33
C ILE A 45 -3.00 -0.03 -12.72
N PRO A 46 -3.93 -0.90 -13.18
CA PRO A 46 -4.55 -0.76 -14.50
C PRO A 46 -5.25 0.60 -14.65
N LYS A 47 -5.11 1.24 -15.82
CA LYS A 47 -5.71 2.55 -16.09
C LYS A 47 -7.25 2.49 -16.13
N SER A 48 -7.82 1.33 -16.42
CA SER A 48 -9.26 1.05 -16.49
C SER A 48 -9.54 -0.42 -16.17
N GLY A 49 -10.81 -0.79 -16.06
CA GLY A 49 -11.23 -2.14 -15.73
C GLY A 49 -11.18 -2.45 -14.23
N ALA A 50 -11.73 -3.60 -13.84
CA ALA A 50 -11.73 -4.06 -12.47
C ALA A 50 -10.31 -4.37 -11.99
N ALA A 51 -10.00 -4.03 -10.73
CA ALA A 51 -8.77 -4.47 -10.08
C ALA A 51 -8.90 -4.36 -8.55
N ILE A 52 -8.21 -5.23 -7.84
CA ILE A 52 -8.15 -5.24 -6.38
C ILE A 52 -6.73 -4.91 -5.94
N VAL A 53 -6.55 -3.76 -5.31
CA VAL A 53 -5.32 -3.41 -4.59
C VAL A 53 -5.38 -4.09 -3.23
N ALA A 54 -4.42 -4.97 -2.94
CA ALA A 54 -4.41 -5.81 -1.75
C ALA A 54 -3.21 -5.46 -0.83
N PRO A 55 -3.31 -4.41 -0.01
CA PRO A 55 -2.22 -3.95 0.84
C PRO A 55 -2.23 -4.61 2.21
N ASN A 56 -1.07 -4.60 2.88
CA ASN A 56 -1.02 -4.73 4.33
C ASN A 56 -1.68 -3.52 5.02
N HIS A 57 -2.08 -3.65 6.29
CA HIS A 57 -2.87 -2.64 7.00
C HIS A 57 -2.23 -2.19 8.31
N LYS A 58 -1.67 -0.98 8.33
CA LYS A 58 -0.99 -0.38 9.48
C LYS A 58 -1.81 0.72 10.15
N SER A 59 -2.59 1.48 9.35
CA SER A 59 -3.26 2.70 9.82
C SER A 59 -4.64 2.88 9.21
N PHE A 60 -5.48 3.66 9.85
CA PHE A 60 -6.72 4.18 9.26
C PHE A 60 -6.46 4.96 7.96
N TRP A 61 -5.30 5.58 7.85
CA TRP A 61 -4.94 6.46 6.74
C TRP A 61 -4.42 5.72 5.49
N ASP A 62 -4.18 4.41 5.56
CA ASP A 62 -3.59 3.65 4.46
C ASP A 62 -4.37 3.80 3.16
N SER A 63 -5.71 3.73 3.21
CA SER A 63 -6.56 3.92 2.02
C SER A 63 -6.37 5.28 1.36
N PHE A 64 -6.13 6.34 2.14
CA PHE A 64 -5.90 7.69 1.62
C PHE A 64 -4.52 7.81 0.96
N PHE A 65 -3.48 7.20 1.54
CA PHE A 65 -2.16 7.14 0.92
C PHE A 65 -2.18 6.35 -0.39
N ILE A 66 -2.90 5.23 -0.44
CA ILE A 66 -3.07 4.45 -1.67
C ILE A 66 -3.89 5.23 -2.71
N ALA A 67 -4.95 5.93 -2.30
CA ALA A 67 -5.80 6.71 -3.20
C ALA A 67 -5.05 7.81 -3.95
N VAL A 68 -4.02 8.41 -3.34
CA VAL A 68 -3.22 9.46 -4.01
C VAL A 68 -2.12 8.90 -4.93
N CYS A 69 -1.90 7.58 -4.93
CA CYS A 69 -0.96 6.92 -5.84
C CYS A 69 -1.53 6.71 -7.25
N THR A 70 -2.85 6.78 -7.41
CA THR A 70 -3.54 6.54 -8.70
C THR A 70 -4.41 7.71 -9.10
N ARG A 71 -4.69 7.83 -10.41
CA ARG A 71 -5.68 8.80 -10.92
C ARG A 71 -7.12 8.27 -10.84
N ARG A 72 -7.29 6.96 -10.61
CA ARG A 72 -8.59 6.32 -10.49
C ARG A 72 -9.24 6.62 -9.16
N HIS A 73 -10.57 6.52 -9.11
CA HIS A 73 -11.31 6.55 -7.86
C HIS A 73 -11.09 5.24 -7.11
N LEU A 74 -10.45 5.30 -5.95
CA LEU A 74 -10.26 4.14 -5.09
C LEU A 74 -11.51 3.92 -4.24
N ARG A 75 -12.03 2.69 -4.25
CA ARG A 75 -13.10 2.25 -3.37
C ARG A 75 -12.51 1.45 -2.22
N PHE A 76 -13.06 1.57 -1.01
CA PHE A 76 -12.52 0.89 0.15
C PHE A 76 -13.57 0.64 1.23
N MET A 77 -13.38 -0.42 2.01
CA MET A 77 -14.24 -0.74 3.14
C MET A 77 -13.93 0.14 4.34
N ALA A 78 -14.94 0.73 4.96
CA ALA A 78 -14.83 1.50 6.19
C ALA A 78 -15.72 0.87 7.26
N LYS A 79 -15.27 0.93 8.53
CA LYS A 79 -16.07 0.47 9.66
C LYS A 79 -17.45 1.15 9.66
N THR A 80 -18.49 0.37 9.96
CA THR A 80 -19.89 0.82 10.08
C THR A 80 -20.01 2.10 10.90
N GLU A 81 -19.35 2.19 12.04
CA GLU A 81 -19.44 3.34 12.95
C GLU A 81 -18.88 4.63 12.33
N LEU A 82 -17.95 4.53 11.38
CA LEU A 82 -17.44 5.69 10.63
C LEU A 82 -18.43 6.20 9.60
N ILE A 83 -19.25 5.30 9.03
CA ILE A 83 -20.28 5.64 8.06
C ILE A 83 -21.51 6.23 8.76
N GLU A 84 -21.84 5.76 9.96
CA GLU A 84 -22.91 6.29 10.78
C GLU A 84 -22.58 7.65 11.39
N ALA A 85 -21.30 8.01 11.51
CA ALA A 85 -20.87 9.31 12.00
C ALA A 85 -21.32 10.46 11.09
N ARG A 86 -21.31 11.69 11.61
CA ARG A 86 -21.74 12.91 10.89
C ARG A 86 -21.06 13.13 9.53
N TYR A 87 -19.84 12.62 9.36
CA TYR A 87 -19.06 12.72 8.13
C TYR A 87 -19.17 11.47 7.22
N GLY A 88 -19.97 10.48 7.59
CA GLY A 88 -20.09 9.23 6.84
C GLY A 88 -20.53 9.44 5.38
N ARG A 89 -21.48 10.36 5.12
CA ARG A 89 -21.90 10.69 3.76
C ARG A 89 -20.75 11.25 2.92
N LEU A 90 -19.84 12.01 3.51
CA LEU A 90 -18.63 12.49 2.85
C LEU A 90 -17.70 11.32 2.50
N LEU A 91 -17.49 10.40 3.44
CA LEU A 91 -16.64 9.21 3.20
C LEU A 91 -17.18 8.35 2.06
N VAL A 92 -18.51 8.12 2.01
CA VAL A 92 -19.12 7.35 0.92
C VAL A 92 -18.93 8.05 -0.43
N ARG A 93 -19.10 9.37 -0.51
CA ARG A 93 -18.83 10.16 -1.73
C ARG A 93 -17.36 10.17 -2.14
N LEU A 94 -16.45 9.88 -1.20
CA LEU A 94 -15.02 9.70 -1.43
C LEU A 94 -14.61 8.22 -1.67
N GLY A 95 -15.57 7.31 -1.79
CA GLY A 95 -15.32 5.93 -2.18
C GLY A 95 -15.43 4.88 -1.08
N ALA A 96 -15.68 5.29 0.17
CA ALA A 96 -15.91 4.34 1.26
C ALA A 96 -17.26 3.65 1.15
N PHE A 97 -17.36 2.41 1.63
CA PHE A 97 -18.63 1.73 1.90
C PHE A 97 -18.51 0.92 3.21
N PRO A 98 -19.63 0.69 3.92
CA PRO A 98 -19.57 0.11 5.25
C PRO A 98 -19.12 -1.36 5.25
N VAL A 99 -18.50 -1.79 6.36
CA VAL A 99 -18.22 -3.20 6.66
C VAL A 99 -18.33 -3.44 8.17
N ARG A 100 -19.05 -4.50 8.53
CA ARG A 100 -19.08 -5.05 9.89
C ARG A 100 -17.90 -5.98 10.07
N ARG A 101 -16.92 -5.56 10.85
CA ARG A 101 -15.72 -6.37 11.11
C ARG A 101 -16.02 -7.51 12.08
N GLY A 102 -15.35 -8.64 11.89
CA GLY A 102 -15.47 -9.80 12.78
C GLY A 102 -16.54 -10.83 12.37
N SER A 103 -17.32 -10.54 11.35
CA SER A 103 -18.29 -11.46 10.75
C SER A 103 -18.15 -11.47 9.23
N ALA A 104 -18.66 -12.52 8.57
CA ALA A 104 -18.84 -12.51 7.12
C ALA A 104 -19.96 -11.50 6.79
N ASP A 105 -19.59 -10.32 6.31
CA ASP A 105 -20.53 -9.27 5.92
C ASP A 105 -20.91 -9.43 4.44
N ALA A 106 -22.03 -10.11 4.20
CA ALA A 106 -22.51 -10.38 2.84
C ALA A 106 -22.82 -9.10 2.06
N ASP A 107 -23.36 -8.06 2.71
CA ASP A 107 -23.66 -6.77 2.06
C ASP A 107 -22.40 -6.04 1.60
N ALA A 108 -21.33 -6.11 2.42
CA ALA A 108 -20.04 -5.55 2.07
C ALA A 108 -19.39 -6.30 0.91
N LEU A 109 -19.44 -7.63 0.91
CA LEU A 109 -18.92 -8.45 -0.19
C LEU A 109 -19.72 -8.24 -1.48
N GLU A 110 -21.03 -8.19 -1.40
CA GLU A 110 -21.89 -7.90 -2.56
C GLU A 110 -21.60 -6.49 -3.12
N THR A 111 -21.41 -5.50 -2.26
CA THR A 111 -21.05 -4.15 -2.72
C THR A 111 -19.67 -4.13 -3.39
N ALA A 112 -18.70 -4.87 -2.85
CA ALA A 112 -17.38 -5.01 -3.45
C ALA A 112 -17.46 -5.68 -4.84
N ARG A 113 -18.27 -6.75 -4.96
CA ARG A 113 -18.51 -7.46 -6.23
C ARG A 113 -19.10 -6.52 -7.28
N VAL A 114 -20.19 -5.81 -6.95
CA VAL A 114 -20.83 -4.85 -7.86
C VAL A 114 -19.86 -3.75 -8.31
N ILE A 115 -19.02 -3.23 -7.40
CA ILE A 115 -18.00 -2.24 -7.73
C ILE A 115 -17.00 -2.78 -8.76
N LEU A 116 -16.55 -4.03 -8.59
CA LEU A 116 -15.61 -4.67 -9.51
C LEU A 116 -16.28 -4.96 -10.86
N GLU A 117 -17.51 -5.47 -10.90
CA GLU A 117 -18.27 -5.67 -12.13
C GLU A 117 -18.48 -4.37 -12.93
N GLN A 118 -18.57 -3.23 -12.24
CA GLN A 118 -18.60 -1.90 -12.87
C GLN A 118 -17.20 -1.43 -13.34
N GLY A 119 -16.18 -2.25 -13.26
CA GLY A 119 -14.81 -1.89 -13.63
C GLY A 119 -14.12 -1.00 -12.59
N GLY A 120 -14.54 -1.03 -11.33
CA GLY A 120 -13.99 -0.21 -10.25
C GLY A 120 -12.61 -0.67 -9.77
N LEU A 121 -11.88 0.23 -9.10
CA LEU A 121 -10.65 -0.07 -8.38
C LEU A 121 -10.97 -0.18 -6.89
N LEU A 122 -10.75 -1.35 -6.30
CA LEU A 122 -11.05 -1.66 -4.91
C LEU A 122 -9.77 -1.84 -4.10
N ALA A 123 -9.63 -1.16 -2.95
CA ALA A 123 -8.65 -1.52 -1.94
C ALA A 123 -9.29 -2.46 -0.92
N LEU A 124 -8.73 -3.64 -0.80
CA LEU A 124 -9.15 -4.66 0.16
C LEU A 124 -7.95 -5.13 0.96
N PHE A 125 -7.97 -4.90 2.26
CA PHE A 125 -6.90 -5.29 3.18
C PHE A 125 -7.05 -6.75 3.60
N PRO A 126 -6.19 -7.68 3.13
CA PRO A 126 -6.36 -9.12 3.41
C PRO A 126 -6.32 -9.46 4.89
N GLU A 127 -5.54 -8.72 5.69
CA GLU A 127 -5.47 -8.92 7.16
C GLU A 127 -6.82 -8.71 7.87
N GLY A 128 -7.74 -7.94 7.29
CA GLY A 128 -9.06 -7.60 7.85
C GLY A 128 -9.02 -6.77 9.12
N THR A 129 -7.84 -6.50 9.66
CA THR A 129 -7.61 -5.65 10.83
C THR A 129 -6.29 -4.89 10.69
N ARG A 130 -6.06 -3.89 11.54
CA ARG A 130 -4.80 -3.13 11.56
C ARG A 130 -3.77 -3.81 12.43
N ILE A 131 -2.61 -4.11 11.88
CA ILE A 131 -1.44 -4.59 12.61
C ILE A 131 -0.56 -3.40 12.94
N ARG A 132 -0.61 -2.96 14.18
CA ARG A 132 0.05 -1.71 14.63
C ARG A 132 1.55 -1.85 14.84
N ASP A 133 2.02 -3.08 15.03
CA ASP A 133 3.46 -3.33 15.09
C ASP A 133 4.09 -2.97 13.75
N PRO A 134 5.11 -2.11 13.74
CA PRO A 134 5.74 -1.70 12.48
C PRO A 134 6.51 -2.83 11.81
N GLU A 135 6.97 -3.85 12.55
CA GLU A 135 7.80 -4.95 12.02
C GLU A 135 6.97 -6.14 11.52
N GLU A 136 5.73 -6.30 12.02
CA GLU A 136 4.92 -7.49 11.78
C GLU A 136 3.86 -7.27 10.70
N LEU A 137 3.50 -8.34 10.01
CA LEU A 137 2.32 -8.45 9.16
C LEU A 137 1.37 -9.46 9.78
N GLY A 138 0.06 -9.28 9.55
CA GLY A 138 -0.95 -10.24 9.98
C GLY A 138 -1.14 -11.38 9.00
N HIS A 139 -1.90 -12.39 9.38
CA HIS A 139 -2.29 -13.46 8.48
C HIS A 139 -3.37 -12.96 7.51
N PRO A 140 -3.23 -13.23 6.20
CA PRO A 140 -4.20 -12.82 5.21
C PRO A 140 -5.45 -13.70 5.26
N LYS A 141 -6.61 -13.10 4.97
CA LYS A 141 -7.89 -13.78 4.82
C LYS A 141 -8.21 -14.00 3.35
N ARG A 142 -8.93 -15.07 3.04
CA ARG A 142 -9.28 -15.49 1.67
C ARG A 142 -10.22 -14.55 0.92
N GLY A 143 -10.77 -13.52 1.58
CA GLY A 143 -11.77 -12.60 0.99
C GLY A 143 -11.29 -11.89 -0.29
N ALA A 144 -10.03 -11.50 -0.37
CA ALA A 144 -9.46 -10.89 -1.56
C ALA A 144 -9.37 -11.87 -2.73
N GLY A 145 -8.91 -13.10 -2.48
CA GLY A 145 -8.84 -14.17 -3.47
C GLY A 145 -10.23 -14.58 -3.97
N ARG A 146 -11.18 -14.73 -3.04
CA ARG A 146 -12.56 -15.05 -3.40
C ARG A 146 -13.16 -14.00 -4.36
N LEU A 147 -13.09 -12.72 -4.03
CA LEU A 147 -13.60 -11.65 -4.90
C LEU A 147 -12.86 -11.61 -6.24
N ALA A 148 -11.54 -11.83 -6.24
CA ALA A 148 -10.75 -11.87 -7.46
C ALA A 148 -11.20 -12.99 -8.41
N LEU A 149 -11.42 -14.20 -7.88
CA LEU A 149 -11.90 -15.36 -8.65
C LEU A 149 -13.34 -15.18 -9.13
N GLU A 150 -14.25 -14.71 -8.26
CA GLU A 150 -15.65 -14.46 -8.61
C GLU A 150 -15.83 -13.40 -9.70
N THR A 151 -14.95 -12.40 -9.76
CA THR A 151 -15.08 -11.26 -10.70
C THR A 151 -14.05 -11.28 -11.83
N GLY A 152 -13.10 -12.22 -11.84
CA GLY A 152 -11.98 -12.24 -12.78
C GLY A 152 -11.03 -11.04 -12.62
N SER A 153 -11.09 -10.33 -11.48
CA SER A 153 -10.31 -9.11 -11.26
C SER A 153 -8.87 -9.45 -10.84
N PRO A 154 -7.84 -8.81 -11.44
CA PRO A 154 -6.47 -9.01 -11.00
C PRO A 154 -6.26 -8.48 -9.57
N LEU A 155 -5.42 -9.18 -8.81
CA LEU A 155 -4.92 -8.75 -7.51
C LEU A 155 -3.60 -7.99 -7.69
N ILE A 156 -3.48 -6.83 -7.06
CA ILE A 156 -2.26 -6.03 -7.06
C ILE A 156 -1.65 -6.09 -5.66
N PRO A 157 -0.62 -6.94 -5.45
CA PRO A 157 0.05 -7.02 -4.17
C PRO A 157 0.65 -5.65 -3.84
N THR A 158 0.40 -5.16 -2.63
CA THR A 158 0.80 -3.79 -2.27
C THR A 158 1.37 -3.77 -0.87
N ALA A 159 2.48 -3.10 -0.68
CA ALA A 159 3.04 -2.87 0.64
C ALA A 159 3.00 -1.39 1.01
N ILE A 160 2.64 -1.11 2.27
CA ILE A 160 2.69 0.23 2.84
C ILE A 160 3.43 0.22 4.17
N THR A 161 4.32 1.19 4.38
CA THR A 161 5.11 1.36 5.60
C THR A 161 5.13 2.82 6.06
N GLY A 162 5.35 3.05 7.35
CA GLY A 162 5.49 4.38 7.93
C GLY A 162 4.17 5.03 8.33
N THR A 163 3.03 4.32 8.23
CA THR A 163 1.71 4.86 8.58
C THR A 163 1.23 4.49 9.97
N GLU A 164 1.94 3.64 10.70
CA GLU A 164 1.54 3.09 12.00
C GLU A 164 1.46 4.14 13.13
N GLN A 165 2.17 5.24 13.02
CA GLN A 165 2.22 6.30 14.03
C GLN A 165 2.30 7.69 13.40
N LEU A 166 1.31 8.06 12.62
CA LEU A 166 1.28 9.32 11.85
C LEU A 166 1.06 10.57 12.71
N PHE A 167 0.48 10.42 13.89
CA PHE A 167 0.08 11.55 14.72
C PHE A 167 0.71 11.52 16.10
N LEU A 168 0.96 12.72 16.65
CA LEU A 168 1.26 12.99 18.04
C LEU A 168 0.11 13.85 18.58
N GLY A 169 -0.85 13.21 19.25
CA GLY A 169 -2.12 13.86 19.54
C GLY A 169 -2.82 14.28 18.23
N PRO A 170 -3.26 15.54 18.09
CA PRO A 170 -3.90 16.02 16.87
C PRO A 170 -2.91 16.40 15.74
N PHE A 171 -1.61 16.44 16.01
CA PHE A 171 -0.61 16.95 15.08
C PHE A 171 0.02 15.83 14.23
N PRO A 172 0.05 15.96 12.89
CA PRO A 172 0.71 15.00 12.03
C PRO A 172 2.24 15.09 12.19
N LYS A 173 2.88 13.93 12.41
CA LYS A 173 4.35 13.82 12.49
C LYS A 173 4.95 13.79 11.08
N PRO A 174 6.03 14.53 10.80
CA PRO A 174 6.78 14.41 9.56
C PRO A 174 7.50 13.04 9.53
N ARG A 175 6.90 12.08 8.85
CA ARG A 175 7.45 10.72 8.68
C ARG A 175 7.64 10.40 7.21
N ARG A 176 8.42 9.37 6.93
CA ARG A 176 8.51 8.83 5.58
C ARG A 176 7.46 7.72 5.44
N VAL A 177 6.52 7.91 4.52
CA VAL A 177 5.56 6.88 4.10
C VAL A 177 5.99 6.32 2.76
N GLN A 178 6.00 5.00 2.63
CA GLN A 178 6.39 4.32 1.41
C GLN A 178 5.27 3.38 0.98
N VAL A 179 4.96 3.37 -0.32
CA VAL A 179 3.98 2.48 -0.95
C VAL A 179 4.64 1.83 -2.15
N ALA A 180 4.54 0.51 -2.23
CA ALA A 180 5.02 -0.27 -3.37
C ALA A 180 3.89 -1.16 -3.91
N PHE A 181 3.73 -1.14 -5.22
CA PHE A 181 2.80 -2.01 -5.93
C PHE A 181 3.62 -3.03 -6.72
N ALA A 182 3.42 -4.32 -6.48
CA ALA A 182 4.02 -5.39 -7.25
C ALA A 182 3.22 -5.68 -8.52
N GLU A 183 3.71 -6.59 -9.35
CA GLU A 183 3.04 -7.03 -10.57
C GLU A 183 1.64 -7.60 -10.27
N PRO A 184 0.65 -7.31 -11.11
CA PRO A 184 -0.69 -7.85 -10.94
C PRO A 184 -0.72 -9.36 -11.10
N ILE A 185 -1.41 -10.04 -10.20
CA ILE A 185 -1.67 -11.48 -10.26
C ILE A 185 -3.01 -11.69 -10.95
N ALA A 186 -3.01 -12.38 -12.08
CA ALA A 186 -4.23 -12.72 -12.81
C ALA A 186 -5.01 -13.82 -12.06
N ALA A 187 -6.31 -13.59 -11.85
CA ALA A 187 -7.17 -14.56 -11.16
C ALA A 187 -8.10 -15.33 -12.12
N HIS A 188 -8.24 -14.88 -13.35
CA HIS A 188 -9.23 -15.41 -14.32
C HIS A 188 -8.91 -16.81 -14.85
N GLU A 189 -7.70 -17.32 -14.63
CA GLU A 189 -7.30 -18.67 -15.06
C GLU A 189 -7.54 -19.75 -14.00
N LEU A 190 -7.91 -19.36 -12.78
CA LEU A 190 -8.09 -20.26 -11.65
C LEU A 190 -9.58 -20.61 -11.44
N ALA A 191 -9.84 -21.81 -10.95
CA ALA A 191 -11.18 -22.23 -10.59
C ALA A 191 -11.72 -21.40 -9.41
N SER A 192 -13.00 -21.02 -9.44
CA SER A 192 -13.61 -20.21 -8.37
C SER A 192 -14.04 -21.10 -7.20
N THR A 193 -13.07 -21.72 -6.52
CA THR A 193 -13.29 -22.56 -5.33
C THR A 193 -12.74 -21.91 -4.06
N PRO A 194 -13.23 -22.28 -2.87
CA PRO A 194 -12.68 -21.80 -1.61
C PRO A 194 -11.19 -22.14 -1.41
N GLU A 195 -10.77 -23.30 -1.91
CA GLU A 195 -9.38 -23.77 -1.85
C GLU A 195 -8.49 -22.90 -2.72
N ALA A 196 -8.85 -22.70 -3.99
CA ALA A 196 -8.13 -21.83 -4.91
C ALA A 196 -8.07 -20.37 -4.42
N ALA A 197 -9.12 -19.89 -3.74
CA ALA A 197 -9.09 -18.56 -3.10
C ALA A 197 -8.08 -18.50 -1.95
N GLY A 198 -7.87 -19.60 -1.23
CA GLY A 198 -6.83 -19.73 -0.21
C GLY A 198 -5.44 -19.70 -0.83
N GLU A 199 -5.18 -20.58 -1.78
CA GLU A 199 -3.91 -20.71 -2.50
C GLU A 199 -3.51 -19.38 -3.16
N LEU A 200 -4.45 -18.71 -3.86
CA LEU A 200 -4.22 -17.42 -4.49
C LEU A 200 -3.75 -16.35 -3.48
N VAL A 201 -4.30 -16.36 -2.28
CA VAL A 201 -3.93 -15.37 -1.26
C VAL A 201 -2.67 -15.78 -0.50
N GLU A 202 -2.58 -17.03 -0.05
CA GLU A 202 -1.53 -17.49 0.86
C GLU A 202 -0.21 -17.80 0.11
N GLU A 203 -0.29 -18.32 -1.13
CA GLU A 203 0.87 -18.76 -1.89
C GLU A 203 1.32 -17.77 -2.96
N MET A 204 0.42 -16.93 -3.49
CA MET A 204 0.77 -15.98 -4.54
C MET A 204 0.75 -14.53 -4.07
N LEU A 205 -0.36 -14.07 -3.46
CA LEU A 205 -0.52 -12.66 -3.09
C LEU A 205 0.36 -12.26 -1.90
N TRP A 206 0.27 -13.04 -0.81
CA TRP A 206 0.87 -12.61 0.46
C TRP A 206 2.39 -12.64 0.46
N PRO A 207 3.07 -13.62 -0.17
CA PRO A 207 4.54 -13.59 -0.33
C PRO A 207 5.04 -12.36 -1.05
N GLU A 208 4.32 -11.87 -2.08
CA GLU A 208 4.66 -10.63 -2.79
C GLU A 208 4.50 -9.39 -1.89
N VAL A 209 3.40 -9.32 -1.12
CA VAL A 209 3.19 -8.24 -0.13
C VAL A 209 4.31 -8.23 0.91
N GLU A 210 4.68 -9.39 1.44
CA GLU A 210 5.78 -9.54 2.40
C GLU A 210 7.14 -9.15 1.79
N GLY A 211 7.39 -9.58 0.55
CA GLY A 211 8.61 -9.25 -0.18
C GLY A 211 8.77 -7.74 -0.33
N GLU A 212 7.74 -7.05 -0.81
CA GLU A 212 7.72 -5.61 -0.95
C GLU A 212 7.81 -4.90 0.41
N PHE A 213 7.11 -5.40 1.43
CA PHE A 213 7.18 -4.84 2.78
C PHE A 213 8.59 -4.91 3.36
N ARG A 214 9.27 -6.06 3.25
CA ARG A 214 10.68 -6.21 3.66
C ARG A 214 11.60 -5.30 2.86
N ARG A 215 11.39 -5.17 1.55
CA ARG A 215 12.16 -4.30 0.66
C ARG A 215 12.04 -2.83 1.08
N LEU A 216 10.84 -2.35 1.37
CA LEU A 216 10.60 -0.97 1.82
C LEU A 216 11.23 -0.69 3.18
N ARG A 217 11.37 -1.70 4.03
CA ARG A 217 11.97 -1.59 5.37
C ARG A 217 13.48 -1.78 5.38
N ALA A 218 14.04 -2.44 4.36
CA ALA A 218 15.49 -2.56 4.23
C ALA A 218 16.11 -1.15 4.20
N ARG A 219 16.83 -0.80 5.25
CA ARG A 219 17.44 0.53 5.41
C ARG A 219 18.45 0.76 4.30
N PRO A 220 18.32 1.76 3.44
CA PRO A 220 19.33 2.07 2.42
C PRO A 220 20.69 2.47 3.03
N GLY A 221 20.77 2.70 4.35
CA GLY A 221 21.99 3.08 5.05
C GLY A 221 23.03 1.99 5.19
N LEU A 222 22.66 0.70 5.22
CA LEU A 222 23.67 -0.39 5.35
C LEU A 222 24.43 -0.63 4.05
N ILE A 223 23.76 -0.49 2.90
CA ILE A 223 24.42 -0.62 1.58
C ILE A 223 25.32 0.60 1.31
N ALA A 224 24.82 1.82 1.61
CA ALA A 224 25.59 3.05 1.46
C ALA A 224 26.76 3.12 2.46
N ALA A 225 26.59 2.66 3.71
CA ALA A 225 27.66 2.56 4.69
C ALA A 225 28.71 1.51 4.29
N GLY A 226 28.30 0.37 3.72
CA GLY A 226 29.19 -0.64 3.18
C GLY A 226 30.03 -0.14 2.00
N LEU A 227 29.40 0.58 1.07
CA LEU A 227 30.12 1.19 -0.06
C LEU A 227 31.02 2.36 0.37
N ALA A 228 30.62 3.17 1.34
CA ALA A 228 31.45 4.22 1.92
C ALA A 228 32.65 3.63 2.69
N ALA A 229 32.46 2.53 3.44
CA ALA A 229 33.55 1.82 4.12
C ALA A 229 34.54 1.21 3.13
N LEU A 230 34.06 0.65 2.01
CA LEU A 230 34.91 0.15 0.92
C LEU A 230 35.64 1.28 0.19
N GLY A 231 34.99 2.42 -0.02
CA GLY A 231 35.58 3.62 -0.63
C GLY A 231 36.66 4.25 0.27
N LEU A 232 36.44 4.32 1.58
CA LEU A 232 37.42 4.84 2.55
C LEU A 232 38.62 3.88 2.72
N GLY A 233 38.37 2.56 2.70
CA GLY A 233 39.43 1.55 2.71
C GLY A 233 40.34 1.62 1.48
N GLY A 234 39.77 1.85 0.30
CA GLY A 234 40.54 2.09 -0.94
C GLY A 234 41.41 3.34 -0.89
N GLY A 235 40.89 4.42 -0.32
CA GLY A 235 41.61 5.69 -0.16
C GLY A 235 42.79 5.59 0.78
N LEU A 236 42.67 4.83 1.88
CA LEU A 236 43.76 4.58 2.84
C LEU A 236 44.88 3.72 2.25
N LEU A 237 44.55 2.68 1.49
CA LEU A 237 45.52 1.82 0.82
C LEU A 237 46.33 2.56 -0.26
N VAL A 238 45.65 3.45 -1.04
CA VAL A 238 46.36 4.28 -2.03
C VAL A 238 47.27 5.32 -1.36
N ARG A 239 46.87 5.86 -0.22
CA ARG A 239 47.69 6.81 0.54
C ARG A 239 48.91 6.16 1.20
N GLN A 240 48.77 4.92 1.71
CA GLN A 240 49.88 4.16 2.24
C GLN A 240 50.91 3.72 1.16
N ARG A 241 50.44 3.34 -0.03
CA ARG A 241 51.35 3.03 -1.15
C ARG A 241 52.10 4.29 -1.62
N ARG A 242 51.48 5.47 -1.66
CA ARG A 242 52.17 6.73 -2.02
C ARG A 242 53.19 7.18 -0.97
N SER A 243 52.96 6.92 0.32
CA SER A 243 53.92 7.25 1.38
C SER A 243 55.13 6.27 1.41
N ARG A 244 54.96 5.00 1.05
CA ARG A 244 56.08 4.04 0.87
C ARG A 244 56.93 4.37 -0.36
N ALA A 245 56.33 4.78 -1.45
CA ALA A 245 57.07 5.17 -2.67
C ALA A 245 57.90 6.45 -2.50
N LYS A 246 57.54 7.35 -1.55
CA LYS A 246 58.30 8.55 -1.24
C LYS A 246 59.49 8.29 -0.32
N ARG A 247 59.51 7.22 0.47
CA ARG A 247 60.62 6.86 1.37
C ARG A 247 61.78 6.11 0.67
N SER A 248 61.60 5.59 -0.53
CA SER A 248 62.62 4.89 -1.31
C SER A 248 63.48 5.78 -2.23
N ARG A 249 63.34 7.10 -2.15
CA ARG A 249 64.07 8.07 -2.99
C ARG A 249 64.90 9.08 -2.15
N LEU A 250 65.63 8.61 -1.17
CA LEU A 250 66.65 9.45 -0.54
C LEU A 250 68.00 9.11 -1.19
N PRO A 251 68.71 10.05 -1.84
CA PRO A 251 70.01 9.79 -2.40
C PRO A 251 71.07 9.78 -1.27
N TRP A 252 71.98 8.81 -1.34
CA TRP A 252 73.19 8.76 -0.56
C TRP A 252 74.03 10.02 -0.88
N ARG A 253 74.40 10.80 0.13
CA ARG A 253 75.49 11.76 0.04
C ARG A 253 76.68 11.18 0.78
N HIS A 254 77.86 11.20 0.07
CA HIS A 254 79.20 10.97 0.58
C HIS A 254 79.60 12.02 1.60
#